data_30058904670ce37f0a3c9da0db9bb1ed
#
_entry.id   30058904670ce37f0a3c9da0db9bb1ed
#
_cell.length_a   1.000
_cell.length_b   1.000
_cell.length_c   1.000
_cell.angle_alpha   90.00
_cell.angle_beta   90.00
_cell.angle_gamma   90.00
#
_symmetry.space_group_name_H-M   'P 1'
#
loop_
_entity.id
_entity.type
_entity.pdbx_description
1 polymer ?
#
loop_
_entity_poly.entity_id
_entity_poly.type
_entity_poly.pdbx_seq_one_letter_code
_entity_poly.pdbx_strand_id
1 'polypeptide(L)'
;MINPIREFRNIAVQIARMFRVKRSEALPALIALMVYMALNAVMIMHYAEKFMRPTRGVWSLFIKNFSISGFDPITYVVISRWSPDYNIFRHPLLAFFVWPLSVIDKWLVEATGVNFVQYMVAAILLFLVFYSFIFVIRICRDIIGVKNADAILLSSLLFSFAYVMLSFIAPDHFGPSMFMLLMALYVCGVKLRDGKRLSGWQTMLMFLFTAGLTLSNGIKVFIDALFVDGRRFFRPRYLLFAVLIPSAVIWSFARWEYKYYKYPEAMKRNAEKKKKADENREKDFVMFRDTTSLTDTAEVRVAFDSLMAKRDREKKLAAEKNPHYAHRGKPIANGEFSSWTDISTPRWDSM
;
A
#
# COMPACT_ATOMS: atom_id res chain seq x y z
N MET A 1 -1.20 -33.88 -21.97
CA MET A 1 -1.99 -32.70 -21.52
C MET A 1 -1.96 -32.63 -20.00
N ILE A 2 -1.57 -31.48 -19.46
CA ILE A 2 -1.57 -31.25 -18.02
C ILE A 2 -3.02 -31.02 -17.61
N ASN A 3 -3.55 -31.82 -16.70
CA ASN A 3 -4.93 -31.65 -16.21
C ASN A 3 -4.95 -30.45 -15.23
N PRO A 4 -5.54 -29.30 -15.59
CA PRO A 4 -5.50 -28.09 -14.77
C PRO A 4 -6.17 -28.27 -13.39
N ILE A 5 -7.19 -29.12 -13.29
CA ILE A 5 -7.88 -29.44 -12.03
C ILE A 5 -6.94 -30.16 -11.06
N ARG A 6 -6.12 -31.07 -11.56
CA ARG A 6 -5.15 -31.81 -10.75
C ARG A 6 -4.03 -30.89 -10.25
N GLU A 7 -3.56 -29.96 -11.09
CA GLU A 7 -2.57 -28.97 -10.66
C GLU A 7 -3.14 -28.03 -9.60
N PHE A 8 -4.34 -27.51 -9.82
CA PHE A 8 -5.01 -26.63 -8.84
C PHE A 8 -5.20 -27.34 -7.48
N ARG A 9 -5.66 -28.59 -7.49
CA ARG A 9 -5.78 -29.42 -6.28
C ARG A 9 -4.42 -29.61 -5.59
N ASN A 10 -3.37 -29.86 -6.34
CA ASN A 10 -2.03 -30.01 -5.79
C ASN A 10 -1.51 -28.71 -5.15
N ILE A 11 -1.78 -27.55 -5.76
CA ILE A 11 -1.45 -26.25 -5.21
C ILE A 11 -2.22 -26.00 -3.92
N ALA A 12 -3.53 -26.26 -3.90
CA ALA A 12 -4.37 -26.09 -2.71
C ALA A 12 -3.89 -26.97 -1.55
N VAL A 13 -3.53 -28.25 -1.81
CA VAL A 13 -2.97 -29.15 -0.79
C VAL A 13 -1.60 -28.65 -0.29
N GLN A 14 -0.75 -28.12 -1.17
CA GLN A 14 0.54 -27.56 -0.77
C GLN A 14 0.34 -26.32 0.11
N ILE A 15 -0.57 -25.43 -0.25
CA ILE A 15 -0.93 -24.27 0.55
C ILE A 15 -1.44 -24.70 1.93
N ALA A 16 -2.39 -25.62 1.99
CA ALA A 16 -2.92 -26.13 3.27
C ALA A 16 -1.82 -26.73 4.17
N ARG A 17 -0.85 -27.45 3.59
CA ARG A 17 0.31 -27.97 4.34
C ARG A 17 1.22 -26.87 4.86
N MET A 18 1.38 -25.76 4.14
CA MET A 18 2.18 -24.62 4.59
C MET A 18 1.59 -23.95 5.83
N PHE A 19 0.27 -23.90 5.92
CA PHE A 19 -0.43 -23.28 7.08
C PHE A 19 -0.60 -24.25 8.26
N ARG A 20 -0.19 -25.52 8.13
CA ARG A 20 -0.22 -26.48 9.25
C ARG A 20 0.90 -26.16 10.25
N VAL A 21 0.53 -25.75 11.46
CA VAL A 21 1.47 -25.40 12.54
C VAL A 21 2.05 -26.68 13.14
N LYS A 22 3.38 -26.76 13.29
CA LYS A 22 4.07 -27.85 13.97
C LYS A 22 4.12 -27.56 15.49
N ARG A 23 4.17 -28.61 16.32
CA ARG A 23 4.24 -28.47 17.79
C ARG A 23 5.42 -27.60 18.26
N SER A 24 6.58 -27.73 17.59
CA SER A 24 7.78 -26.94 17.90
C SER A 24 7.65 -25.44 17.56
N GLU A 25 6.65 -25.03 16.77
CA GLU A 25 6.40 -23.66 16.33
C GLU A 25 5.25 -23.02 17.12
N ALA A 26 4.34 -23.85 17.67
CA ALA A 26 3.07 -23.38 18.22
C ALA A 26 3.26 -22.43 19.41
N LEU A 27 4.03 -22.84 20.42
CA LEU A 27 4.21 -22.05 21.63
C LEU A 27 4.88 -20.68 21.35
N PRO A 28 6.04 -20.61 20.67
CA PRO A 28 6.65 -19.32 20.38
C PRO A 28 5.78 -18.42 19.47
N ALA A 29 5.07 -19.01 18.51
CA ALA A 29 4.16 -18.26 17.66
C ALA A 29 2.93 -17.72 18.43
N LEU A 30 2.41 -18.48 19.41
CA LEU A 30 1.34 -18.00 20.29
C LEU A 30 1.81 -16.88 21.22
N ILE A 31 3.02 -16.95 21.75
CA ILE A 31 3.60 -15.85 22.55
C ILE A 31 3.72 -14.59 21.68
N ALA A 32 4.28 -14.69 20.49
CA ALA A 32 4.33 -13.57 19.55
C ALA A 32 2.93 -13.02 19.24
N LEU A 33 1.96 -13.89 18.96
CA LEU A 33 0.57 -13.50 18.72
C LEU A 33 -0.03 -12.73 19.89
N MET A 34 0.21 -13.17 21.14
CA MET A 34 -0.28 -12.47 22.33
C MET A 34 0.32 -11.08 22.49
N VAL A 35 1.62 -10.92 22.22
CA VAL A 35 2.27 -9.60 22.22
C VAL A 35 1.64 -8.69 21.18
N TYR A 36 1.48 -9.15 19.93
CA TYR A 36 0.87 -8.35 18.88
C TYR A 36 -0.63 -8.09 19.10
N MET A 37 -1.33 -9.00 19.76
CA MET A 37 -2.72 -8.79 20.17
C MET A 37 -2.82 -7.66 21.20
N ALA A 38 -1.93 -7.62 22.20
CA ALA A 38 -1.86 -6.53 23.17
C ALA A 38 -1.55 -5.18 22.48
N LEU A 39 -0.60 -5.15 21.56
CA LEU A 39 -0.25 -3.95 20.80
C LEU A 39 -1.41 -3.45 19.92
N ASN A 40 -2.10 -4.36 19.21
CA ASN A 40 -3.28 -3.99 18.44
C ASN A 40 -4.44 -3.53 19.34
N ALA A 41 -4.60 -4.11 20.52
CA ALA A 41 -5.59 -3.64 21.50
C ALA A 41 -5.30 -2.21 21.96
N VAL A 42 -4.03 -1.88 22.27
CA VAL A 42 -3.61 -0.50 22.60
C VAL A 42 -3.91 0.45 21.43
N MET A 43 -3.61 0.03 20.20
CA MET A 43 -3.90 0.80 18.99
C MET A 43 -5.40 1.07 18.83
N ILE A 44 -6.23 0.04 18.99
CA ILE A 44 -7.68 0.17 18.93
C ILE A 44 -8.17 1.12 20.01
N MET A 45 -7.77 0.94 21.28
CA MET A 45 -8.20 1.79 22.40
C MET A 45 -7.82 3.26 22.18
N HIS A 46 -6.61 3.52 21.64
CA HIS A 46 -6.14 4.89 21.38
C HIS A 46 -7.01 5.63 20.37
N TYR A 47 -7.49 4.93 19.33
CA TYR A 47 -8.25 5.55 18.25
C TYR A 47 -9.76 5.28 18.29
N ALA A 48 -10.26 4.43 19.21
CA ALA A 48 -11.66 3.95 19.24
C ALA A 48 -12.68 5.09 19.22
N GLU A 49 -12.47 6.09 20.09
CA GLU A 49 -13.41 7.21 20.20
C GLU A 49 -13.66 7.94 18.88
N LYS A 50 -12.62 8.06 18.04
CA LYS A 50 -12.70 8.75 16.75
C LYS A 50 -13.06 7.81 15.61
N PHE A 51 -12.37 6.64 15.53
CA PHE A 51 -12.40 5.79 14.34
C PHE A 51 -13.59 4.84 14.27
N MET A 52 -14.27 4.59 15.38
CA MET A 52 -15.52 3.80 15.40
C MET A 52 -16.76 4.62 15.01
N ARG A 53 -16.63 5.92 14.83
CA ARG A 53 -17.76 6.77 14.42
C ARG A 53 -18.01 6.61 12.92
N PRO A 54 -19.25 6.28 12.49
CA PRO A 54 -19.59 6.30 11.08
C PRO A 54 -19.54 7.74 10.59
N THR A 55 -18.75 8.00 9.56
CA THR A 55 -18.60 9.35 9.03
C THR A 55 -18.51 9.35 7.50
N ARG A 56 -19.06 10.40 6.88
CA ARG A 56 -18.88 10.63 5.44
C ARG A 56 -17.51 11.13 5.09
N GLY A 57 -16.78 11.71 6.05
CA GLY A 57 -15.46 12.31 5.87
C GLY A 57 -14.31 11.36 6.19
N VAL A 58 -14.24 10.20 5.53
CA VAL A 58 -13.23 9.16 5.80
C VAL A 58 -11.80 9.69 5.78
N TRP A 59 -11.46 10.55 4.82
CA TRP A 59 -10.14 11.16 4.73
C TRP A 59 -9.82 12.04 5.94
N SER A 60 -10.74 12.91 6.34
CA SER A 60 -10.53 13.77 7.51
C SER A 60 -10.53 12.98 8.81
N LEU A 61 -11.29 11.88 8.87
CA LEU A 61 -11.34 11.02 10.04
C LEU A 61 -10.02 10.26 10.24
N PHE A 62 -9.58 9.50 9.25
CA PHE A 62 -8.42 8.63 9.39
C PHE A 62 -7.09 9.36 9.15
N ILE A 63 -6.92 9.99 8.00
CA ILE A 63 -5.64 10.57 7.60
C ILE A 63 -5.21 11.75 8.51
N LYS A 64 -6.15 12.61 8.93
CA LYS A 64 -5.80 13.73 9.81
C LYS A 64 -5.54 13.34 11.26
N ASN A 65 -6.14 12.26 11.73
CA ASN A 65 -6.03 11.84 13.12
C ASN A 65 -5.02 10.70 13.34
N PHE A 66 -4.57 10.03 12.28
CA PHE A 66 -3.57 8.99 12.40
C PHE A 66 -2.18 9.61 12.55
N SER A 67 -1.48 9.28 13.63
CA SER A 67 -0.25 9.98 14.07
C SER A 67 0.99 9.07 14.13
N ILE A 68 0.98 7.91 13.45
CA ILE A 68 2.15 7.04 13.38
C ILE A 68 3.01 7.44 12.18
N SER A 69 4.18 8.04 12.45
CA SER A 69 5.10 8.51 11.42
C SER A 69 5.56 7.36 10.50
N GLY A 70 5.52 7.60 9.19
CA GLY A 70 5.96 6.64 8.18
C GLY A 70 4.94 5.56 7.81
N PHE A 71 3.73 5.61 8.39
CA PHE A 71 2.63 4.70 8.09
C PHE A 71 1.35 5.47 7.78
N ASP A 72 0.61 4.98 6.78
CA ASP A 72 -0.66 5.56 6.36
C ASP A 72 -1.84 4.65 6.73
N PRO A 73 -2.99 5.18 7.17
CA PRO A 73 -4.18 4.39 7.49
C PRO A 73 -4.96 3.98 6.24
N ILE A 74 -4.27 3.60 5.16
CA ILE A 74 -4.84 3.33 3.84
C ILE A 74 -5.91 2.24 3.92
N THR A 75 -5.64 1.16 4.66
CA THR A 75 -6.57 0.03 4.77
C THR A 75 -7.87 0.44 5.47
N TYR A 76 -7.82 1.29 6.50
CA TYR A 76 -9.02 1.84 7.14
C TYR A 76 -9.83 2.68 6.16
N VAL A 77 -9.17 3.54 5.38
CA VAL A 77 -9.83 4.38 4.37
C VAL A 77 -10.54 3.53 3.34
N VAL A 78 -9.83 2.53 2.78
CA VAL A 78 -10.36 1.70 1.69
C VAL A 78 -11.51 0.79 2.17
N ILE A 79 -11.43 0.23 3.38
CA ILE A 79 -12.50 -0.62 3.91
C ILE A 79 -13.74 0.19 4.24
N SER A 80 -13.60 1.31 4.97
CA SER A 80 -14.74 2.12 5.41
C SER A 80 -15.47 2.82 4.25
N ARG A 81 -14.75 3.15 3.19
CA ARG A 81 -15.30 3.66 1.93
C ARG A 81 -14.54 3.03 0.80
N TRP A 82 -15.06 1.96 0.23
CA TRP A 82 -14.37 1.27 -0.84
C TRP A 82 -14.09 2.21 -2.02
N SER A 83 -12.86 2.66 -2.07
CA SER A 83 -12.33 3.57 -3.09
C SER A 83 -10.81 3.44 -3.10
N PRO A 84 -10.15 3.37 -4.27
CA PRO A 84 -8.69 3.33 -4.37
C PRO A 84 -8.07 4.72 -4.15
N ASP A 85 -8.25 5.28 -2.95
CA ASP A 85 -7.71 6.59 -2.54
C ASP A 85 -6.20 6.53 -2.19
N TYR A 86 -5.44 5.73 -2.90
CA TYR A 86 -4.00 5.55 -2.80
C TYR A 86 -3.35 5.58 -4.19
N ASN A 87 -2.03 5.40 -4.25
CA ASN A 87 -1.34 5.29 -5.53
C ASN A 87 -1.57 3.90 -6.15
N ILE A 88 -2.54 3.80 -7.07
CA ILE A 88 -2.94 2.56 -7.74
C ILE A 88 -1.76 1.87 -8.43
N PHE A 89 -0.85 2.63 -9.06
CA PHE A 89 0.32 2.05 -9.74
C PHE A 89 1.35 1.46 -8.78
N ARG A 90 1.27 1.79 -7.48
CA ARG A 90 2.10 1.15 -6.44
C ARG A 90 1.40 -0.04 -5.81
N HIS A 91 0.07 -0.02 -5.71
CA HIS A 91 -0.75 -1.00 -5.00
C HIS A 91 -1.95 -1.47 -5.84
N PRO A 92 -1.72 -2.10 -7.01
CA PRO A 92 -2.75 -2.26 -8.04
C PRO A 92 -3.94 -3.14 -7.66
N LEU A 93 -3.83 -4.01 -6.66
CA LEU A 93 -4.93 -4.87 -6.22
C LEU A 93 -5.31 -4.66 -4.74
N LEU A 94 -4.75 -3.66 -4.07
CA LEU A 94 -4.96 -3.47 -2.62
C LEU A 94 -6.45 -3.30 -2.27
N ALA A 95 -7.18 -2.45 -2.99
CA ALA A 95 -8.61 -2.25 -2.76
C ALA A 95 -9.41 -3.54 -2.97
N PHE A 96 -9.05 -4.34 -3.96
CA PHE A 96 -9.77 -5.58 -4.27
C PHE A 96 -9.51 -6.69 -3.25
N PHE A 97 -8.32 -6.75 -2.67
CA PHE A 97 -8.03 -7.68 -1.58
C PHE A 97 -8.84 -7.39 -0.32
N VAL A 98 -9.14 -6.12 -0.05
CA VAL A 98 -9.92 -5.72 1.14
C VAL A 98 -11.40 -5.47 0.83
N TRP A 99 -11.84 -5.64 -0.43
CA TRP A 99 -13.23 -5.48 -0.84
C TRP A 99 -14.23 -6.30 -0.01
N PRO A 100 -13.99 -7.59 0.28
CA PRO A 100 -14.94 -8.36 1.11
C PRO A 100 -15.15 -7.75 2.50
N LEU A 101 -14.08 -7.18 3.07
CA LEU A 101 -14.16 -6.51 4.37
C LEU A 101 -14.97 -5.21 4.29
N SER A 102 -14.83 -4.46 3.18
CA SER A 102 -15.62 -3.25 2.98
C SER A 102 -17.11 -3.55 2.89
N VAL A 103 -17.50 -4.67 2.28
CA VAL A 103 -18.88 -5.13 2.23
C VAL A 103 -19.40 -5.48 3.64
N ILE A 104 -18.58 -6.19 4.42
CA ILE A 104 -18.92 -6.59 5.79
C ILE A 104 -19.02 -5.34 6.69
N ASP A 105 -18.06 -4.41 6.60
CA ASP A 105 -18.05 -3.19 7.41
C ASP A 105 -19.27 -2.33 7.12
N LYS A 106 -19.62 -2.15 5.85
CA LYS A 106 -20.82 -1.43 5.44
C LYS A 106 -22.09 -2.00 6.07
N TRP A 107 -22.24 -3.32 6.01
CA TRP A 107 -23.37 -4.01 6.63
C TRP A 107 -23.40 -3.83 8.15
N LEU A 108 -22.24 -3.93 8.83
CA LEU A 108 -22.11 -3.71 10.27
C LEU A 108 -22.45 -2.27 10.65
N VAL A 109 -21.95 -1.29 9.90
CA VAL A 109 -22.27 0.14 10.12
C VAL A 109 -23.77 0.40 9.96
N GLU A 110 -24.42 -0.16 8.93
CA GLU A 110 -25.85 -0.04 8.71
C GLU A 110 -26.66 -0.68 9.85
N ALA A 111 -26.22 -1.81 10.39
CA ALA A 111 -26.91 -2.55 11.45
C ALA A 111 -26.71 -1.96 12.86
N THR A 112 -25.52 -1.42 13.15
CA THR A 112 -25.12 -1.06 14.53
C THR A 112 -24.82 0.42 14.72
N GLY A 113 -24.62 1.17 13.64
CA GLY A 113 -24.13 2.55 13.69
C GLY A 113 -22.66 2.67 14.09
N VAL A 114 -21.88 1.58 14.11
CA VAL A 114 -20.46 1.55 14.52
C VAL A 114 -19.61 1.07 13.37
N ASN A 115 -18.46 1.73 13.16
CA ASN A 115 -17.45 1.31 12.19
C ASN A 115 -16.50 0.30 12.85
N PHE A 116 -16.48 -0.94 12.35
CA PHE A 116 -15.69 -2.05 12.89
C PHE A 116 -14.34 -2.22 12.19
N VAL A 117 -13.94 -1.29 11.33
CA VAL A 117 -12.73 -1.39 10.52
C VAL A 117 -11.47 -1.68 11.32
N GLN A 118 -11.33 -1.09 12.54
CA GLN A 118 -10.17 -1.33 13.40
C GLN A 118 -10.06 -2.80 13.82
N TYR A 119 -11.17 -3.41 14.22
CA TYR A 119 -11.20 -4.83 14.62
C TYR A 119 -10.91 -5.76 13.45
N MET A 120 -11.49 -5.49 12.28
CA MET A 120 -11.30 -6.31 11.08
C MET A 120 -9.84 -6.26 10.62
N VAL A 121 -9.25 -5.08 10.57
CA VAL A 121 -7.84 -4.94 10.18
C VAL A 121 -6.92 -5.58 11.21
N ALA A 122 -7.17 -5.38 12.51
CA ALA A 122 -6.41 -6.03 13.57
C ALA A 122 -6.46 -7.57 13.45
N ALA A 123 -7.63 -8.15 13.21
CA ALA A 123 -7.77 -9.59 13.02
C ALA A 123 -6.91 -10.13 11.85
N ILE A 124 -6.90 -9.40 10.72
CA ILE A 124 -6.05 -9.75 9.57
C ILE A 124 -4.57 -9.60 9.93
N LEU A 125 -4.16 -8.48 10.52
CA LEU A 125 -2.76 -8.26 10.88
C LEU A 125 -2.27 -9.30 11.90
N LEU A 126 -3.11 -9.72 12.83
CA LEU A 126 -2.81 -10.82 13.77
C LEU A 126 -2.63 -12.17 13.06
N PHE A 127 -3.48 -12.48 12.09
CA PHE A 127 -3.31 -13.67 11.25
C PHE A 127 -1.99 -13.60 10.46
N LEU A 128 -1.71 -12.46 9.85
CA LEU A 128 -0.52 -12.25 9.03
C LEU A 128 0.76 -12.31 9.87
N VAL A 129 0.81 -11.70 11.05
CA VAL A 129 2.00 -11.73 11.92
C VAL A 129 2.26 -13.13 12.47
N PHE A 130 1.21 -13.86 12.85
CA PHE A 130 1.33 -15.23 13.35
C PHE A 130 2.03 -16.15 12.32
N TYR A 131 1.57 -16.12 11.08
CA TYR A 131 2.17 -16.93 10.03
C TYR A 131 3.51 -16.39 9.52
N SER A 132 3.70 -15.07 9.51
CA SER A 132 5.00 -14.46 9.20
C SER A 132 6.08 -14.91 10.16
N PHE A 133 5.78 -14.94 11.45
CA PHE A 133 6.68 -15.43 12.49
C PHE A 133 7.04 -16.91 12.26
N ILE A 134 6.04 -17.76 11.97
CA ILE A 134 6.25 -19.17 11.65
C ILE A 134 7.11 -19.33 10.38
N PHE A 135 6.88 -18.54 9.34
CA PHE A 135 7.69 -18.62 8.12
C PHE A 135 9.14 -18.24 8.38
N VAL A 136 9.44 -17.27 9.22
CA VAL A 136 10.83 -16.93 9.58
C VAL A 136 11.47 -18.08 10.34
N ILE A 137 10.80 -18.70 11.33
CA ILE A 137 11.31 -19.91 12.01
C ILE A 137 11.65 -20.99 10.99
N ARG A 138 10.75 -21.25 10.04
CA ARG A 138 10.92 -22.31 9.03
C ARG A 138 12.03 -21.97 8.04
N ILE A 139 12.17 -20.73 7.63
CA ILE A 139 13.28 -20.28 6.77
C ILE A 139 14.60 -20.54 7.48
N CYS A 140 14.73 -20.10 8.72
CA CYS A 140 15.96 -20.28 9.50
C CYS A 140 16.24 -21.76 9.75
N ARG A 141 15.26 -22.54 10.20
CA ARG A 141 15.44 -23.94 10.59
C ARG A 141 15.48 -24.88 9.39
N ASP A 142 14.47 -24.82 8.52
CA ASP A 142 14.23 -25.84 7.49
C ASP A 142 15.02 -25.55 6.19
N ILE A 143 15.43 -24.30 5.93
CA ILE A 143 16.14 -23.90 4.72
C ILE A 143 17.61 -23.58 5.04
N ILE A 144 17.87 -22.69 6.02
CA ILE A 144 19.23 -22.30 6.40
C ILE A 144 19.91 -23.41 7.23
N GLY A 145 19.12 -24.18 7.99
CA GLY A 145 19.62 -25.33 8.76
C GLY A 145 20.11 -24.99 10.17
N VAL A 146 19.73 -23.82 10.74
CA VAL A 146 20.06 -23.52 12.14
C VAL A 146 19.21 -24.33 13.11
N LYS A 147 19.70 -24.51 14.35
CA LYS A 147 18.95 -25.22 15.39
C LYS A 147 17.60 -24.55 15.67
N ASN A 148 16.62 -25.33 16.11
CA ASN A 148 15.26 -24.81 16.36
C ASN A 148 15.24 -23.67 17.39
N ALA A 149 16.07 -23.73 18.45
CA ALA A 149 16.17 -22.69 19.45
C ALA A 149 16.69 -21.37 18.84
N ASP A 150 17.74 -21.46 18.01
CA ASP A 150 18.33 -20.30 17.33
C ASP A 150 17.36 -19.71 16.31
N ALA A 151 16.61 -20.56 15.59
CA ALA A 151 15.58 -20.10 14.65
C ALA A 151 14.46 -19.32 15.38
N ILE A 152 14.03 -19.78 16.55
CA ILE A 152 13.05 -19.09 17.38
C ILE A 152 13.62 -17.76 17.88
N LEU A 153 14.87 -17.74 18.37
CA LEU A 153 15.54 -16.54 18.86
C LEU A 153 15.67 -15.47 17.75
N LEU A 154 16.16 -15.87 16.57
CA LEU A 154 16.29 -14.99 15.42
C LEU A 154 14.94 -14.43 14.97
N SER A 155 13.89 -15.27 14.96
CA SER A 155 12.55 -14.83 14.64
C SER A 155 12.03 -13.84 15.68
N SER A 156 12.22 -14.12 16.97
CA SER A 156 11.83 -13.21 18.06
C SER A 156 12.56 -11.88 17.97
N LEU A 157 13.86 -11.90 17.67
CA LEU A 157 14.65 -10.69 17.45
C LEU A 157 14.11 -9.86 16.29
N LEU A 158 13.85 -10.48 15.11
CA LEU A 158 13.30 -9.78 13.96
C LEU A 158 11.95 -9.12 14.27
N PHE A 159 11.05 -9.87 14.93
CA PHE A 159 9.72 -9.37 15.27
C PHE A 159 9.68 -8.42 16.48
N SER A 160 10.80 -8.22 17.18
CA SER A 160 10.96 -7.19 18.21
C SER A 160 11.46 -5.84 17.67
N PHE A 161 11.88 -5.78 16.41
CA PHE A 161 12.26 -4.50 15.80
C PHE A 161 11.03 -3.59 15.67
N ALA A 162 11.15 -2.36 16.12
CA ALA A 162 10.06 -1.38 16.16
C ALA A 162 9.35 -1.24 14.80
N TYR A 163 10.10 -1.18 13.70
CA TYR A 163 9.52 -1.06 12.36
C TYR A 163 8.68 -2.30 11.97
N VAL A 164 9.13 -3.49 12.33
CA VAL A 164 8.38 -4.73 12.09
C VAL A 164 7.14 -4.78 12.97
N MET A 165 7.26 -4.36 14.25
CA MET A 165 6.12 -4.27 15.15
C MET A 165 5.07 -3.31 14.61
N LEU A 166 5.46 -2.12 14.18
CA LEU A 166 4.56 -1.13 13.61
C LEU A 166 3.90 -1.61 12.31
N SER A 167 4.61 -2.40 11.48
CA SER A 167 4.06 -2.94 10.24
C SER A 167 2.87 -3.90 10.45
N PHE A 168 2.74 -4.51 11.63
CA PHE A 168 1.63 -5.39 11.99
C PHE A 168 0.64 -4.79 13.00
N ILE A 169 0.75 -3.49 13.24
CA ILE A 169 -0.18 -2.72 14.10
C ILE A 169 -0.84 -1.62 13.26
N ALA A 170 -0.07 -0.97 12.39
CA ALA A 170 -0.57 0.08 11.52
C ALA A 170 -1.41 -0.50 10.37
N PRO A 171 -2.53 0.15 10.02
CA PRO A 171 -3.44 -0.29 8.95
C PRO A 171 -2.92 0.07 7.55
N ASP A 172 -1.66 -0.26 7.31
CA ASP A 172 -0.93 0.01 6.07
C ASP A 172 -0.65 -1.30 5.30
N HIS A 173 -0.07 -1.18 4.12
CA HIS A 173 0.27 -2.31 3.24
C HIS A 173 1.53 -3.08 3.66
N PHE A 174 2.32 -2.60 4.62
CA PHE A 174 3.63 -3.20 4.99
C PHE A 174 3.50 -4.60 5.60
N GLY A 175 2.60 -4.80 6.56
CA GLY A 175 2.36 -6.11 7.16
C GLY A 175 1.95 -7.18 6.15
N PRO A 176 0.91 -6.95 5.33
CA PRO A 176 0.54 -7.83 4.22
C PRO A 176 1.69 -8.07 3.22
N SER A 177 2.46 -7.04 2.88
CA SER A 177 3.60 -7.18 1.97
C SER A 177 4.70 -8.07 2.56
N MET A 178 5.03 -7.89 3.83
CA MET A 178 6.02 -8.72 4.53
C MET A 178 5.59 -10.19 4.57
N PHE A 179 4.33 -10.45 4.91
CA PHE A 179 3.78 -11.80 4.91
C PHE A 179 3.91 -12.48 3.54
N MET A 180 3.49 -11.80 2.47
CA MET A 180 3.56 -12.35 1.11
C MET A 180 5.00 -12.62 0.66
N LEU A 181 5.94 -11.74 1.00
CA LEU A 181 7.36 -11.94 0.69
C LEU A 181 7.95 -13.11 1.48
N LEU A 182 7.66 -13.23 2.77
CA LEU A 182 8.14 -14.35 3.58
C LEU A 182 7.56 -15.68 3.11
N MET A 183 6.29 -15.70 2.72
CA MET A 183 5.65 -16.89 2.13
C MET A 183 6.32 -17.27 0.80
N ALA A 184 6.56 -16.31 -0.09
CA ALA A 184 7.24 -16.55 -1.36
C ALA A 184 8.67 -17.08 -1.13
N LEU A 185 9.43 -16.44 -0.26
CA LEU A 185 10.79 -16.85 0.10
C LEU A 185 10.82 -18.26 0.71
N TYR A 186 9.86 -18.61 1.57
CA TYR A 186 9.75 -19.94 2.13
C TYR A 186 9.46 -20.98 1.04
N VAL A 187 8.51 -20.73 0.14
CA VAL A 187 8.17 -21.63 -0.97
C VAL A 187 9.39 -21.85 -1.87
N CYS A 188 10.03 -20.76 -2.27
CA CYS A 188 11.23 -20.81 -3.12
C CYS A 188 12.39 -21.51 -2.43
N GLY A 189 12.63 -21.22 -1.15
CA GLY A 189 13.67 -21.87 -0.35
C GLY A 189 13.46 -23.39 -0.21
N VAL A 190 12.23 -23.84 0.03
CA VAL A 190 11.91 -25.28 0.06
C VAL A 190 12.15 -25.93 -1.30
N LYS A 191 11.77 -25.28 -2.39
CA LYS A 191 12.02 -25.79 -3.74
C LYS A 191 13.51 -25.90 -4.04
N LEU A 192 14.27 -24.88 -3.69
CA LEU A 192 15.73 -24.85 -3.88
C LEU A 192 16.41 -25.95 -3.07
N ARG A 193 16.09 -26.08 -1.78
CA ARG A 193 16.61 -27.13 -0.90
C ARG A 193 16.32 -28.53 -1.43
N ASP A 194 15.09 -28.76 -1.89
CA ASP A 194 14.65 -30.09 -2.39
C ASP A 194 15.12 -30.37 -3.83
N GLY A 195 15.89 -29.49 -4.48
CA GLY A 195 16.27 -29.59 -5.89
C GLY A 195 15.08 -29.57 -6.85
N LYS A 196 13.92 -29.05 -6.40
CA LYS A 196 12.68 -28.99 -7.19
C LYS A 196 12.57 -27.62 -7.86
N ARG A 197 11.84 -27.58 -8.96
CA ARG A 197 11.60 -26.38 -9.75
C ARG A 197 10.27 -25.73 -9.43
N LEU A 198 10.15 -24.44 -9.70
CA LEU A 198 8.88 -23.73 -9.71
C LEU A 198 8.12 -24.02 -11.00
N SER A 199 6.82 -24.21 -10.91
CA SER A 199 5.97 -24.15 -12.10
C SER A 199 5.72 -22.70 -12.48
N GLY A 200 5.50 -22.43 -13.77
CA GLY A 200 5.15 -21.07 -14.23
C GLY A 200 3.92 -20.50 -13.50
N TRP A 201 2.95 -21.35 -13.16
CA TRP A 201 1.76 -20.98 -12.39
C TRP A 201 2.10 -20.54 -10.94
N GLN A 202 3.02 -21.25 -10.28
CA GLN A 202 3.44 -20.88 -8.92
C GLN A 202 4.11 -19.50 -8.92
N THR A 203 5.02 -19.25 -9.87
CA THR A 203 5.68 -17.95 -10.01
C THR A 203 4.66 -16.86 -10.34
N MET A 204 3.75 -17.10 -11.30
CA MET A 204 2.72 -16.16 -11.67
C MET A 204 1.80 -15.79 -10.49
N LEU A 205 1.30 -16.79 -9.74
CA LEU A 205 0.43 -16.53 -8.59
C LEU A 205 1.17 -15.78 -7.47
N MET A 206 2.39 -16.21 -7.11
CA MET A 206 3.20 -15.49 -6.12
C MET A 206 3.43 -14.04 -6.56
N PHE A 207 3.74 -13.81 -7.84
CA PHE A 207 3.91 -12.46 -8.38
C PHE A 207 2.60 -11.66 -8.29
N LEU A 208 1.47 -12.19 -8.76
CA LEU A 208 0.20 -11.45 -8.78
C LEU A 208 -0.25 -11.03 -7.38
N PHE A 209 -0.15 -11.92 -6.38
CA PHE A 209 -0.50 -11.59 -5.01
C PHE A 209 0.47 -10.58 -4.38
N THR A 210 1.77 -10.76 -4.60
CA THR A 210 2.80 -9.91 -3.98
C THR A 210 2.87 -8.54 -4.64
N ALA A 211 2.88 -8.50 -5.99
CA ALA A 211 2.88 -7.28 -6.77
C ALA A 211 1.54 -6.55 -6.70
N GLY A 212 0.44 -7.27 -6.52
CA GLY A 212 -0.89 -6.71 -6.33
C GLY A 212 -1.00 -5.87 -5.06
N LEU A 213 -0.34 -6.29 -3.98
CA LEU A 213 -0.23 -5.49 -2.76
C LEU A 213 0.78 -4.35 -2.91
N THR A 214 1.94 -4.62 -3.51
CA THR A 214 2.99 -3.62 -3.74
C THR A 214 3.78 -4.02 -4.97
N LEU A 215 3.65 -3.26 -6.05
CA LEU A 215 4.19 -3.62 -7.36
C LEU A 215 5.71 -3.90 -7.35
N SER A 216 6.49 -3.10 -6.61
CA SER A 216 7.94 -3.30 -6.47
C SER A 216 8.34 -4.64 -5.84
N ASN A 217 7.47 -5.24 -5.04
CA ASN A 217 7.73 -6.54 -4.43
C ASN A 217 7.66 -7.69 -5.45
N GLY A 218 6.98 -7.50 -6.57
CA GLY A 218 6.96 -8.48 -7.65
C GLY A 218 8.33 -8.79 -8.23
N ILE A 219 9.24 -7.81 -8.27
CA ILE A 219 10.62 -8.00 -8.71
C ILE A 219 11.34 -9.03 -7.81
N LYS A 220 11.10 -8.99 -6.50
CA LYS A 220 11.72 -9.94 -5.54
C LYS A 220 11.25 -11.37 -5.82
N VAL A 221 9.98 -11.57 -6.17
CA VAL A 221 9.46 -12.89 -6.56
C VAL A 221 10.15 -13.42 -7.82
N PHE A 222 10.44 -12.55 -8.79
CA PHE A 222 11.17 -12.96 -9.99
C PHE A 222 12.63 -13.30 -9.69
N ILE A 223 13.27 -12.57 -8.78
CA ILE A 223 14.62 -12.89 -8.30
C ILE A 223 14.61 -14.25 -7.60
N ASP A 224 13.66 -14.52 -6.71
CA ASP A 224 13.52 -15.82 -6.04
C ASP A 224 13.33 -16.95 -7.05
N ALA A 225 12.47 -16.74 -8.07
CA ALA A 225 12.25 -17.71 -9.13
C ALA A 225 13.52 -17.94 -10.00
N LEU A 226 14.30 -16.89 -10.25
CA LEU A 226 15.57 -17.00 -10.94
C LEU A 226 16.57 -17.89 -10.16
N PHE A 227 16.67 -17.73 -8.84
CA PHE A 227 17.53 -18.56 -8.01
C PHE A 227 17.09 -20.04 -8.00
N VAL A 228 15.78 -20.30 -7.98
CA VAL A 228 15.24 -21.68 -7.96
C VAL A 228 15.38 -22.37 -9.32
N ASP A 229 15.07 -21.69 -10.41
CA ASP A 229 15.01 -22.26 -11.75
C ASP A 229 16.30 -22.07 -12.59
N GLY A 230 17.19 -21.15 -12.17
CA GLY A 230 18.45 -20.86 -12.84
C GLY A 230 18.26 -20.49 -14.32
N ARG A 231 19.03 -21.09 -15.22
CA ARG A 231 18.94 -20.82 -16.66
C ARG A 231 17.57 -21.10 -17.28
N ARG A 232 16.75 -21.94 -16.66
CA ARG A 232 15.38 -22.22 -17.14
C ARG A 232 14.48 -21.01 -17.05
N PHE A 233 14.72 -20.11 -16.11
CA PHE A 233 14.00 -18.84 -15.98
C PHE A 233 13.99 -18.06 -17.30
N PHE A 234 15.08 -18.10 -18.07
CA PHE A 234 15.24 -17.41 -19.35
C PHE A 234 14.64 -18.14 -20.54
N ARG A 235 14.03 -19.31 -20.38
CA ARG A 235 13.35 -19.98 -21.51
C ARG A 235 12.15 -19.15 -21.98
N PRO A 236 11.98 -18.94 -23.31
CA PRO A 236 10.95 -18.04 -23.85
C PRO A 236 9.53 -18.33 -23.33
N ARG A 237 9.18 -19.59 -23.21
CA ARG A 237 7.85 -20.00 -22.66
C ARG A 237 7.71 -19.60 -21.18
N TYR A 238 8.73 -19.79 -20.39
CA TYR A 238 8.69 -19.43 -18.96
C TYR A 238 8.62 -17.92 -18.79
N LEU A 239 9.49 -17.17 -19.48
CA LEU A 239 9.48 -15.70 -19.44
C LEU A 239 8.11 -15.14 -19.89
N LEU A 240 7.53 -15.69 -20.97
CA LEU A 240 6.24 -15.24 -21.45
C LEU A 240 5.14 -15.45 -20.41
N PHE A 241 4.97 -16.68 -19.89
CA PHE A 241 3.83 -17.02 -19.04
C PHE A 241 4.01 -16.66 -17.56
N ALA A 242 5.24 -16.72 -17.04
CA ALA A 242 5.49 -16.48 -15.60
C ALA A 242 5.92 -15.05 -15.30
N VAL A 243 6.38 -14.28 -16.30
CA VAL A 243 6.90 -12.92 -16.09
C VAL A 243 6.12 -11.88 -16.90
N LEU A 244 6.15 -11.98 -18.25
CA LEU A 244 5.63 -10.93 -19.13
C LEU A 244 4.10 -10.81 -19.05
N ILE A 245 3.38 -11.94 -19.18
CA ILE A 245 1.92 -11.92 -19.11
C ILE A 245 1.42 -11.40 -17.76
N PRO A 246 1.83 -11.93 -16.59
CA PRO A 246 1.33 -11.41 -15.33
C PRO A 246 1.73 -9.96 -15.07
N SER A 247 2.90 -9.51 -15.54
CA SER A 247 3.29 -8.10 -15.46
C SER A 247 2.39 -7.21 -16.33
N ALA A 248 2.07 -7.64 -17.53
CA ALA A 248 1.14 -6.94 -18.42
C ALA A 248 -0.29 -6.90 -17.84
N VAL A 249 -0.74 -8.00 -17.26
CA VAL A 249 -2.08 -8.09 -16.61
C VAL A 249 -2.17 -7.10 -15.45
N ILE A 250 -1.22 -7.10 -14.53
CA ILE A 250 -1.22 -6.17 -13.38
C ILE A 250 -1.15 -4.71 -13.85
N TRP A 251 -0.31 -4.41 -14.84
CA TRP A 251 -0.20 -3.06 -15.38
C TRP A 251 -1.49 -2.59 -16.06
N SER A 252 -2.09 -3.46 -16.90
CA SER A 252 -3.35 -3.16 -17.57
C SER A 252 -4.50 -2.99 -16.59
N PHE A 253 -4.52 -3.83 -15.52
CA PHE A 253 -5.49 -3.72 -14.45
C PHE A 253 -5.34 -2.40 -13.68
N ALA A 254 -4.13 -2.00 -13.30
CA ALA A 254 -3.87 -0.72 -12.65
C ALA A 254 -4.31 0.47 -13.49
N ARG A 255 -4.09 0.43 -14.81
CA ARG A 255 -4.58 1.47 -15.73
C ARG A 255 -6.10 1.50 -15.82
N TRP A 256 -6.75 0.33 -15.85
CA TRP A 256 -8.21 0.22 -15.84
C TRP A 256 -8.78 0.77 -14.53
N GLU A 257 -8.25 0.34 -13.38
CA GLU A 257 -8.65 0.80 -12.05
C GLU A 257 -8.53 2.32 -11.93
N TYR A 258 -7.38 2.88 -12.36
CA TYR A 258 -7.15 4.31 -12.39
C TYR A 258 -8.19 5.05 -13.23
N LYS A 259 -8.41 4.60 -14.47
CA LYS A 259 -9.35 5.23 -15.40
C LYS A 259 -10.79 5.20 -14.87
N TYR A 260 -11.19 4.12 -14.21
CA TYR A 260 -12.58 3.92 -13.76
C TYR A 260 -12.88 4.61 -12.44
N TYR A 261 -11.98 4.54 -11.47
CA TYR A 261 -12.24 4.99 -10.11
C TYR A 261 -11.59 6.34 -9.79
N LYS A 262 -10.36 6.56 -10.19
CA LYS A 262 -9.60 7.74 -9.75
C LYS A 262 -9.67 8.92 -10.71
N TYR A 263 -9.62 8.64 -12.01
CA TYR A 263 -9.63 9.69 -13.02
C TYR A 263 -10.90 10.58 -12.97
N PRO A 264 -12.14 10.03 -12.86
CA PRO A 264 -13.34 10.85 -12.77
C PRO A 264 -13.37 11.74 -11.53
N GLU A 265 -12.91 11.21 -10.37
CA GLU A 265 -12.82 12.00 -9.14
C GLU A 265 -11.75 13.10 -9.22
N ALA A 266 -10.59 12.78 -9.82
CA ALA A 266 -9.54 13.76 -10.07
C ALA A 266 -10.01 14.89 -10.98
N MET A 267 -10.75 14.56 -12.04
CA MET A 267 -11.33 15.56 -12.96
C MET A 267 -12.35 16.45 -12.24
N LYS A 268 -13.26 15.89 -11.44
CA LYS A 268 -14.20 16.69 -10.63
C LYS A 268 -13.48 17.62 -9.67
N ARG A 269 -12.50 17.07 -8.94
CA ARG A 269 -11.70 17.86 -7.98
C ARG A 269 -10.91 18.99 -8.66
N ASN A 270 -10.36 18.74 -9.85
CA ASN A 270 -9.65 19.75 -10.62
C ASN A 270 -10.60 20.83 -11.17
N ALA A 271 -11.79 20.43 -11.64
CA ALA A 271 -12.81 21.38 -12.07
C ALA A 271 -13.29 22.29 -10.92
N GLU A 272 -13.53 21.70 -9.73
CA GLU A 272 -13.88 22.46 -8.53
C GLU A 272 -12.77 23.41 -8.08
N LYS A 273 -11.50 22.95 -8.12
CA LYS A 273 -10.34 23.80 -7.82
C LYS A 273 -10.22 24.96 -8.80
N LYS A 274 -10.41 24.69 -10.10
CA LYS A 274 -10.39 25.71 -11.14
C LYS A 274 -11.50 26.73 -10.90
N LYS A 275 -12.75 26.28 -10.67
CA LYS A 275 -13.89 27.15 -10.37
C LYS A 275 -13.61 28.06 -9.17
N LYS A 276 -13.12 27.51 -8.05
CA LYS A 276 -12.74 28.30 -6.87
C LYS A 276 -11.60 29.28 -7.15
N ALA A 277 -10.63 28.88 -7.98
CA ALA A 277 -9.55 29.79 -8.36
C ALA A 277 -10.06 30.95 -9.22
N ASP A 278 -10.97 30.65 -10.14
CA ASP A 278 -11.61 31.69 -11.00
C ASP A 278 -12.49 32.62 -10.15
N GLU A 279 -13.28 32.10 -9.22
CA GLU A 279 -14.08 32.87 -8.27
C GLU A 279 -13.20 33.76 -7.37
N ASN A 280 -12.10 33.27 -6.87
CA ASN A 280 -11.17 34.06 -6.07
C ASN A 280 -10.49 35.15 -6.92
N ARG A 281 -10.08 34.81 -8.15
CA ARG A 281 -9.50 35.80 -9.09
C ARG A 281 -10.48 36.94 -9.42
N GLU A 282 -11.75 36.64 -9.57
CA GLU A 282 -12.77 37.66 -9.80
C GLU A 282 -12.98 38.56 -8.56
N LYS A 283 -12.98 37.97 -7.35
CA LYS A 283 -13.00 38.74 -6.10
C LYS A 283 -11.78 39.64 -5.98
N ASP A 284 -10.60 39.13 -6.28
CA ASP A 284 -9.36 39.92 -6.27
C ASP A 284 -9.40 41.05 -7.32
N PHE A 285 -10.02 40.78 -8.48
CA PHE A 285 -10.22 41.79 -9.52
C PHE A 285 -11.16 42.92 -9.07
N VAL A 286 -12.29 42.57 -8.46
CA VAL A 286 -13.22 43.60 -7.92
C VAL A 286 -12.52 44.46 -6.87
N MET A 287 -11.78 43.86 -5.95
CA MET A 287 -11.04 44.58 -4.92
C MET A 287 -9.96 45.46 -5.54
N PHE A 288 -9.25 45.00 -6.56
CA PHE A 288 -8.26 45.79 -7.28
C PHE A 288 -8.89 46.97 -8.00
N ARG A 289 -10.02 46.73 -8.69
CA ARG A 289 -10.78 47.80 -9.38
C ARG A 289 -11.20 48.91 -8.41
N ASP A 290 -11.72 48.53 -7.24
CA ASP A 290 -12.23 49.48 -6.25
C ASP A 290 -11.12 50.26 -5.53
N THR A 291 -9.86 49.82 -5.64
CA THR A 291 -8.69 50.46 -5.02
C THR A 291 -7.77 51.16 -6.02
N THR A 292 -7.99 51.03 -7.33
CA THR A 292 -7.15 51.65 -8.37
C THR A 292 -7.68 53.04 -8.74
N SER A 293 -6.78 53.91 -9.16
CA SER A 293 -7.13 55.22 -9.71
C SER A 293 -7.49 55.20 -11.20
N LEU A 294 -7.41 54.06 -11.86
CA LEU A 294 -7.77 53.86 -13.26
C LEU A 294 -9.29 53.86 -13.40
N THR A 295 -9.80 54.59 -14.39
CA THR A 295 -11.26 54.73 -14.62
C THR A 295 -11.77 53.88 -15.77
N ASP A 296 -10.90 53.50 -16.71
CA ASP A 296 -11.28 52.59 -17.79
C ASP A 296 -11.21 51.12 -17.38
N THR A 297 -12.32 50.41 -17.52
CA THR A 297 -12.45 49.00 -17.16
C THR A 297 -11.48 48.12 -17.94
N ALA A 298 -11.17 48.42 -19.18
CA ALA A 298 -10.23 47.65 -20.00
C ALA A 298 -8.79 47.82 -19.50
N GLU A 299 -8.39 49.06 -19.17
CA GLU A 299 -7.07 49.35 -18.60
C GLU A 299 -6.90 48.71 -17.21
N VAL A 300 -7.94 48.77 -16.36
CA VAL A 300 -7.96 48.09 -15.05
C VAL A 300 -7.72 46.61 -15.20
N ARG A 301 -8.36 45.96 -16.19
CA ARG A 301 -8.21 44.52 -16.43
C ARG A 301 -6.80 44.11 -16.88
N VAL A 302 -6.22 44.91 -17.79
CA VAL A 302 -4.84 44.69 -18.26
C VAL A 302 -3.83 44.88 -17.12
N ALA A 303 -4.01 45.91 -16.30
CA ALA A 303 -3.16 46.16 -15.14
C ALA A 303 -3.25 45.01 -14.11
N PHE A 304 -4.46 44.54 -13.79
CA PHE A 304 -4.69 43.42 -12.90
C PHE A 304 -4.04 42.15 -13.42
N ASP A 305 -4.24 41.80 -14.71
CA ASP A 305 -3.66 40.59 -15.30
C ASP A 305 -2.13 40.62 -15.31
N SER A 306 -1.54 41.80 -15.53
CA SER A 306 -0.10 42.00 -15.45
C SER A 306 0.43 41.83 -14.01
N LEU A 307 -0.29 42.33 -13.02
CA LEU A 307 0.02 42.17 -11.60
C LEU A 307 -0.05 40.72 -11.17
N MET A 308 -1.10 40.00 -11.58
CA MET A 308 -1.26 38.58 -11.27
C MET A 308 -0.18 37.73 -11.94
N ALA A 309 0.18 38.02 -13.20
CA ALA A 309 1.27 37.35 -13.89
C ALA A 309 2.63 37.58 -13.20
N LYS A 310 2.88 38.78 -12.68
CA LYS A 310 4.07 39.11 -11.89
C LYS A 310 4.09 38.31 -10.58
N ARG A 311 2.99 38.29 -9.82
CA ARG A 311 2.85 37.49 -8.59
C ARG A 311 3.05 35.99 -8.82
N ASP A 312 2.53 35.43 -9.91
CA ASP A 312 2.70 34.03 -10.25
C ASP A 312 4.14 33.68 -10.63
N ARG A 313 4.85 34.62 -11.31
CA ARG A 313 6.30 34.47 -11.57
C ARG A 313 7.11 34.52 -10.28
N GLU A 314 6.81 35.44 -9.37
CA GLU A 314 7.49 35.54 -8.07
C GLU A 314 7.26 34.29 -7.22
N LYS A 315 6.02 33.79 -7.18
CA LYS A 315 5.69 32.53 -6.50
C LYS A 315 6.47 31.32 -7.09
N LYS A 316 6.59 31.24 -8.42
CA LYS A 316 7.38 30.20 -9.07
C LYS A 316 8.85 30.29 -8.72
N LEU A 317 9.43 31.49 -8.77
CA LEU A 317 10.83 31.72 -8.42
C LEU A 317 11.10 31.45 -6.94
N ALA A 318 10.18 31.84 -6.04
CA ALA A 318 10.28 31.53 -4.62
C ALA A 318 10.18 30.01 -4.36
N ALA A 319 9.30 29.33 -5.10
CA ALA A 319 9.17 27.89 -5.03
C ALA A 319 10.44 27.15 -5.54
N GLU A 320 11.04 27.63 -6.61
CA GLU A 320 12.29 27.08 -7.16
C GLU A 320 13.51 27.29 -6.24
N LYS A 321 13.54 28.41 -5.50
CA LYS A 321 14.59 28.71 -4.53
C LYS A 321 14.44 27.95 -3.20
N ASN A 322 13.29 27.35 -2.93
CA ASN A 322 13.06 26.60 -1.70
C ASN A 322 13.66 25.19 -1.84
N PRO A 323 14.65 24.80 -1.01
CA PRO A 323 15.29 23.48 -1.10
C PRO A 323 14.29 22.31 -0.93
N HIS A 324 13.18 22.51 -0.22
CA HIS A 324 12.10 21.54 -0.15
C HIS A 324 11.32 21.36 -1.46
N TYR A 325 11.35 22.35 -2.35
CA TYR A 325 10.72 22.28 -3.67
C TYR A 325 11.62 21.63 -4.73
N ALA A 326 12.93 21.75 -4.58
CA ALA A 326 13.90 21.15 -5.51
C ALA A 326 13.82 19.61 -5.53
N HIS A 327 13.33 18.99 -4.44
CA HIS A 327 13.14 17.54 -4.31
C HIS A 327 11.72 17.05 -4.64
N ARG A 328 10.76 17.95 -4.85
CA ARG A 328 9.46 17.55 -5.41
C ARG A 328 9.63 17.39 -6.90
N GLY A 329 9.70 16.14 -7.36
CA GLY A 329 9.70 15.82 -8.77
C GLY A 329 8.61 16.61 -9.49
N LYS A 330 8.93 17.23 -10.63
CA LYS A 330 7.94 17.93 -11.45
C LYS A 330 6.78 16.98 -11.69
N PRO A 331 5.52 17.36 -11.43
CA PRO A 331 4.41 16.51 -11.79
C PRO A 331 4.53 16.22 -13.28
N ILE A 332 4.61 14.93 -13.64
CA ILE A 332 4.57 14.51 -15.02
C ILE A 332 3.23 15.01 -15.58
N ALA A 333 3.20 15.44 -16.82
CA ALA A 333 2.05 16.11 -17.45
C ALA A 333 0.70 15.39 -17.33
N ASN A 334 0.69 14.14 -16.90
CA ASN A 334 -0.49 13.34 -16.57
C ASN A 334 -0.72 13.15 -15.07
N GLY A 335 -0.06 13.94 -14.23
CA GLY A 335 -0.50 14.24 -12.87
C GLY A 335 -0.15 13.24 -11.79
N GLU A 336 0.78 12.25 -11.91
CA GLU A 336 0.73 11.20 -10.92
C GLU A 336 1.94 10.34 -10.61
N PHE A 337 3.13 10.80 -10.96
CA PHE A 337 4.33 10.25 -10.32
C PHE A 337 4.94 11.28 -9.38
N SER A 338 4.61 11.19 -8.11
CA SER A 338 5.51 11.71 -7.09
C SER A 338 6.82 10.92 -7.19
N SER A 339 7.94 11.62 -7.22
CA SER A 339 9.25 10.97 -7.20
C SER A 339 9.40 10.14 -5.91
N TRP A 340 10.22 9.13 -5.93
CA TRP A 340 10.56 8.29 -4.77
C TRP A 340 11.01 9.09 -3.53
N THR A 341 11.41 10.34 -3.72
CA THR A 341 11.86 11.28 -2.68
C THR A 341 10.74 11.92 -1.89
N ASP A 342 9.49 11.93 -2.39
CA ASP A 342 8.35 12.52 -1.66
C ASP A 342 7.87 11.70 -0.46
N ILE A 343 8.41 10.50 -0.27
CA ILE A 343 7.93 9.55 0.75
C ILE A 343 8.95 9.34 1.87
N SER A 344 10.21 9.71 1.66
CA SER A 344 11.30 9.25 2.51
C SER A 344 11.97 10.28 3.40
N THR A 345 11.60 11.54 3.33
CA THR A 345 12.15 12.54 4.26
C THR A 345 11.21 12.75 5.43
N PRO A 346 11.53 12.22 6.62
CA PRO A 346 10.91 12.70 7.84
C PRO A 346 11.17 14.20 7.94
N ARG A 347 10.15 14.99 8.24
CA ARG A 347 10.35 16.38 8.63
C ARG A 347 11.06 16.39 9.98
N TRP A 348 12.38 16.47 9.93
CA TRP A 348 13.23 16.61 11.12
C TRP A 348 13.32 18.07 11.61
N ASP A 349 12.63 19.00 10.97
CA ASP A 349 12.76 20.45 11.22
C ASP A 349 11.72 21.00 12.21
N SER A 350 11.09 20.12 13.01
CA SER A 350 10.16 20.53 14.06
C SER A 350 10.42 19.78 15.37
N MET A 351 11.67 19.84 15.85
CA MET A 351 11.99 19.68 17.27
C MET A 351 12.74 20.92 17.75
#